data_ba4c15d94abf07a117af84035732af2d
#
_entry.id   ba4c15d94abf07a117af84035732af2d
#
_cell.length_a   1.000
_cell.length_b   1.000
_cell.length_c   1.000
_cell.angle_alpha   90.00
_cell.angle_beta   90.00
_cell.angle_gamma   90.00
#
_symmetry.space_group_name_H-M   'P 1'
#
loop_
_entity.id
_entity.type
_entity.pdbx_description
1 polymer ?
#
loop_
_entity_poly.entity_id
_entity_poly.type
_entity_poly.pdbx_seq_one_letter_code
_entity_poly.pdbx_strand_id
1 'polypeptide(L)'
;METSSEYIPIIKKKGFLPNPIARFGVPKEFDGRIDSNVMKSEAHRMYWDEQFNYCINGYETGGLRIPGMYYYYLNFCYISTILRGNHHPEFVDIDYEFFCLVEEALKEKHGIILLKKRRAGVSEKLKGIIGHGLRFSRYGYKAGIVSGRDTYSELLFSKVKQHNSDVRPELYLHTSSNSSELYEMGYDERTDAGFIRSGSGNTVISKTMNTNPRVLVGNLFNLVAFEESGENDVLEKGYNATKPCFMVGNEMVGLPLVFGTGGDVSASAKDFQAMWAEADKYKLVRFRMHADRMVIGMFVGSRNTKGIIEENIPNIINDERYKGLSREQLLGVEDVKCA
;
A
#
# COMPACT_ATOMS: atom_id res chain seq x y z
N MET A 1 16.32 24.95 -3.92
CA MET A 1 16.03 24.20 -2.67
C MET A 1 16.45 22.77 -2.94
N GLU A 2 17.41 22.25 -2.22
CA GLU A 2 17.76 20.83 -2.27
C GLU A 2 16.55 20.07 -1.70
N THR A 3 15.82 19.37 -2.54
CA THR A 3 14.76 18.47 -2.11
C THR A 3 15.44 17.30 -1.40
N SER A 4 15.24 17.22 -0.08
CA SER A 4 15.72 16.07 0.70
C SER A 4 15.15 14.80 0.08
N SER A 5 16.04 13.90 -0.33
CA SER A 5 15.67 12.57 -0.86
C SER A 5 15.14 11.61 0.19
N GLU A 6 14.94 12.08 1.41
CA GLU A 6 14.42 11.29 2.53
C GLU A 6 13.09 11.82 3.00
N TYR A 7 12.08 10.93 3.06
CA TYR A 7 10.78 11.28 3.61
C TYR A 7 10.91 11.63 5.09
N ILE A 8 10.40 12.81 5.45
CA ILE A 8 10.31 13.23 6.85
C ILE A 8 8.94 12.84 7.37
N PRO A 9 8.84 11.87 8.30
CA PRO A 9 7.57 11.42 8.84
C PRO A 9 6.71 12.55 9.41
N ILE A 10 5.39 12.42 9.25
CA ILE A 10 4.43 13.42 9.76
C ILE A 10 4.54 13.55 11.27
N ILE A 11 4.78 12.45 11.96
CA ILE A 11 4.99 12.44 13.40
C ILE A 11 6.17 13.32 13.82
N LYS A 12 7.24 13.41 12.99
CA LYS A 12 8.37 14.34 13.22
C LYS A 12 8.01 15.80 13.00
N LYS A 13 7.09 16.07 12.07
CA LYS A 13 6.65 17.43 11.75
C LYS A 13 5.61 17.95 12.76
N LYS A 14 4.71 17.08 13.20
CA LYS A 14 3.52 17.45 14.01
C LYS A 14 3.56 16.93 15.43
N GLY A 15 4.55 16.11 15.78
CA GLY A 15 4.59 15.41 17.06
C GLY A 15 3.62 14.23 17.09
N PHE A 16 2.99 14.02 18.23
CA PHE A 16 2.07 12.91 18.46
C PHE A 16 0.84 12.94 17.53
N LEU A 17 0.54 11.83 16.89
CA LEU A 17 -0.67 11.68 16.09
C LEU A 17 -1.89 11.53 16.98
N PRO A 18 -2.97 12.29 16.74
CA PRO A 18 -4.21 12.12 17.49
C PRO A 18 -4.80 10.72 17.22
N ASN A 19 -5.43 10.16 18.24
CA ASN A 19 -6.15 8.89 18.08
C ASN A 19 -7.37 9.11 17.18
N PRO A 20 -7.49 8.39 16.04
CA PRO A 20 -8.67 8.50 15.20
C PRO A 20 -9.89 7.96 15.96
N ILE A 21 -10.91 8.82 16.11
CA ILE A 21 -12.15 8.49 16.84
C ILE A 21 -13.06 7.58 16.01
N ALA A 22 -12.77 7.42 14.72
CA ALA A 22 -13.59 6.66 13.80
C ALA A 22 -13.56 5.15 14.09
N ARG A 23 -14.71 4.52 13.93
CA ARG A 23 -14.80 3.07 13.78
C ARG A 23 -14.64 2.72 12.31
N PHE A 24 -13.66 1.86 12.02
CA PHE A 24 -13.48 1.34 10.67
C PHE A 24 -14.29 0.06 10.46
N GLY A 25 -14.74 -0.17 9.24
CA GLY A 25 -15.57 -1.29 8.83
C GLY A 25 -17.00 -0.84 8.47
N VAL A 26 -17.71 -1.67 7.74
CA VAL A 26 -19.08 -1.40 7.29
C VAL A 26 -20.07 -1.84 8.36
N PRO A 27 -21.00 -0.96 8.80
CA PRO A 27 -22.09 -1.32 9.68
C PRO A 27 -22.97 -2.43 9.07
N LYS A 28 -23.56 -3.27 9.92
CA LYS A 28 -24.34 -4.42 9.46
C LYS A 28 -25.54 -4.03 8.60
N GLU A 29 -26.16 -2.92 8.93
CA GLU A 29 -27.32 -2.35 8.22
C GLU A 29 -27.01 -1.89 6.80
N PHE A 30 -25.74 -1.74 6.43
CA PHE A 30 -25.30 -1.37 5.08
C PHE A 30 -24.47 -2.46 4.41
N ASP A 31 -24.42 -3.66 4.99
CA ASP A 31 -23.67 -4.79 4.45
C ASP A 31 -24.57 -5.66 3.54
N GLY A 32 -24.48 -5.46 2.24
CA GLY A 32 -25.24 -6.21 1.25
C GLY A 32 -24.99 -7.72 1.24
N ARG A 33 -23.93 -8.21 1.92
CA ARG A 33 -23.71 -9.65 2.12
C ARG A 33 -24.62 -10.24 3.18
N ILE A 34 -25.14 -9.42 4.10
CA ILE A 34 -26.06 -9.85 5.17
C ILE A 34 -27.49 -9.83 4.65
N ASP A 35 -27.88 -8.77 3.93
CA ASP A 35 -29.21 -8.64 3.33
C ASP A 35 -29.11 -7.96 1.96
N SER A 36 -29.34 -8.69 0.90
CA SER A 36 -29.31 -8.17 -0.47
C SER A 36 -30.42 -7.13 -0.75
N ASN A 37 -31.51 -7.09 0.03
CA ASN A 37 -32.55 -6.08 -0.14
C ASN A 37 -32.11 -4.71 0.32
N VAL A 38 -31.15 -4.62 1.25
CA VAL A 38 -30.55 -3.37 1.70
C VAL A 38 -29.93 -2.61 0.54
N MET A 39 -29.32 -3.31 -0.44
CA MET A 39 -28.67 -2.71 -1.61
C MET A 39 -29.63 -1.87 -2.49
N LYS A 40 -30.93 -2.02 -2.34
CA LYS A 40 -31.96 -1.26 -3.08
C LYS A 40 -32.42 0.01 -2.34
N SER A 41 -32.01 0.19 -1.09
CA SER A 41 -32.46 1.32 -0.27
C SER A 41 -31.68 2.60 -0.62
N GLU A 42 -32.34 3.75 -0.49
CA GLU A 42 -31.70 5.06 -0.65
C GLU A 42 -30.63 5.28 0.43
N ALA A 43 -30.88 4.85 1.65
CA ALA A 43 -29.94 4.94 2.75
C ALA A 43 -28.63 4.17 2.47
N HIS A 44 -28.75 2.97 1.88
CA HIS A 44 -27.58 2.20 1.45
C HIS A 44 -26.79 2.94 0.37
N ARG A 45 -27.46 3.48 -0.64
CA ARG A 45 -26.80 4.24 -1.70
C ARG A 45 -26.07 5.46 -1.14
N MET A 46 -26.74 6.26 -0.29
CA MET A 46 -26.12 7.44 0.34
C MET A 46 -24.89 7.06 1.20
N TYR A 47 -24.99 5.99 1.97
CA TYR A 47 -23.86 5.49 2.76
C TYR A 47 -22.67 5.14 1.86
N TRP A 48 -22.89 4.39 0.78
CA TRP A 48 -21.81 3.97 -0.09
C TRP A 48 -21.23 5.10 -0.93
N ASP A 49 -22.04 6.06 -1.36
CA ASP A 49 -21.56 7.27 -2.03
C ASP A 49 -20.60 8.06 -1.11
N GLU A 50 -20.93 8.14 0.18
CA GLU A 50 -20.04 8.74 1.19
C GLU A 50 -18.76 7.92 1.37
N GLN A 51 -18.85 6.58 1.46
CA GLN A 51 -17.67 5.72 1.56
C GLN A 51 -16.74 5.86 0.34
N PHE A 52 -17.30 5.93 -0.84
CA PHE A 52 -16.54 6.15 -2.09
C PHE A 52 -15.86 7.52 -2.08
N ASN A 53 -16.57 8.54 -1.62
CA ASN A 53 -15.97 9.87 -1.45
C ASN A 53 -14.78 9.85 -0.49
N TYR A 54 -14.87 9.14 0.63
CA TYR A 54 -13.75 8.99 1.57
C TYR A 54 -12.58 8.20 0.96
N CYS A 55 -12.84 7.19 0.16
CA CYS A 55 -11.80 6.47 -0.57
C CYS A 55 -11.06 7.37 -1.57
N ILE A 56 -11.74 8.32 -2.19
CA ILE A 56 -11.15 9.21 -3.21
C ILE A 56 -10.44 10.40 -2.55
N ASN A 57 -11.10 11.07 -1.62
CA ASN A 57 -10.67 12.38 -1.10
C ASN A 57 -9.99 12.31 0.27
N GLY A 58 -10.07 11.15 0.93
CA GLY A 58 -9.62 10.97 2.31
C GLY A 58 -10.72 11.24 3.33
N TYR A 59 -10.42 10.92 4.57
CA TYR A 59 -11.34 11.00 5.70
C TYR A 59 -10.72 11.79 6.85
N GLU A 60 -11.47 12.73 7.41
CA GLU A 60 -11.00 13.51 8.56
C GLU A 60 -11.70 13.07 9.84
N THR A 61 -10.91 12.82 10.88
CA THR A 61 -11.42 12.43 12.19
C THR A 61 -10.44 12.83 13.29
N GLY A 62 -10.94 13.41 14.37
CA GLY A 62 -10.11 13.77 15.54
C GLY A 62 -8.93 14.69 15.23
N GLY A 63 -9.03 15.53 14.18
CA GLY A 63 -7.95 16.39 13.72
C GLY A 63 -6.88 15.68 12.87
N LEU A 64 -7.11 14.43 12.50
CA LEU A 64 -6.26 13.64 11.63
C LEU A 64 -6.94 13.45 10.28
N ARG A 65 -6.25 13.79 9.18
CA ARG A 65 -6.67 13.44 7.82
C ARG A 65 -6.08 12.08 7.46
N ILE A 66 -6.94 11.13 7.17
CA ILE A 66 -6.56 9.79 6.68
C ILE A 66 -6.58 9.82 5.15
N PRO A 67 -5.46 9.50 4.46
CA PRO A 67 -5.43 9.40 3.00
C PRO A 67 -6.49 8.43 2.47
N GLY A 68 -7.07 8.70 1.28
CA GLY A 68 -8.15 7.88 0.74
C GLY A 68 -7.76 6.42 0.52
N MET A 69 -6.52 6.17 0.06
CA MET A 69 -6.00 4.79 -0.07
C MET A 69 -5.87 4.09 1.28
N TYR A 70 -5.52 4.83 2.35
CA TYR A 70 -5.43 4.25 3.69
C TYR A 70 -6.82 4.00 4.27
N TYR A 71 -7.76 4.94 4.05
CA TYR A 71 -9.17 4.73 4.40
C TYR A 71 -9.73 3.45 3.75
N TYR A 72 -9.48 3.28 2.44
CA TYR A 72 -9.85 2.07 1.72
C TYR A 72 -9.21 0.81 2.31
N TYR A 73 -7.91 0.85 2.59
CA TYR A 73 -7.19 -0.28 3.18
C TYR A 73 -7.76 -0.70 4.53
N LEU A 74 -8.05 0.27 5.41
CA LEU A 74 -8.60 0.00 6.76
C LEU A 74 -10.01 -0.58 6.74
N ASN A 75 -10.85 -0.15 5.79
CA ASN A 75 -12.28 -0.48 5.81
C ASN A 75 -12.64 -1.66 4.91
N PHE A 76 -11.94 -1.83 3.79
CA PHE A 76 -12.36 -2.73 2.72
C PHE A 76 -11.34 -3.80 2.36
N CYS A 77 -10.13 -3.75 2.91
CA CYS A 77 -9.18 -4.83 2.76
C CYS A 77 -9.28 -5.83 3.93
N TYR A 78 -9.00 -7.10 3.61
CA TYR A 78 -8.77 -8.13 4.61
C TYR A 78 -7.30 -8.53 4.60
N ILE A 79 -6.73 -8.69 5.79
CA ILE A 79 -5.41 -9.28 5.97
C ILE A 79 -5.55 -10.58 6.76
N SER A 80 -4.66 -11.53 6.51
CA SER A 80 -4.65 -12.79 7.24
C SER A 80 -3.45 -12.86 8.16
N THR A 81 -3.70 -13.15 9.43
CA THR A 81 -2.65 -13.39 10.43
C THR A 81 -2.85 -14.74 11.10
N ILE A 82 -1.75 -15.35 11.58
CA ILE A 82 -1.79 -16.65 12.24
C ILE A 82 -2.69 -16.62 13.49
N LEU A 83 -2.69 -15.50 14.21
CA LEU A 83 -3.41 -15.39 15.48
C LEU A 83 -4.90 -15.06 15.32
N ARG A 84 -5.30 -14.35 14.25
CA ARG A 84 -6.65 -13.82 14.09
C ARG A 84 -7.36 -14.31 12.83
N GLY A 85 -6.68 -15.07 11.97
CA GLY A 85 -7.24 -15.40 10.65
C GLY A 85 -7.44 -14.15 9.78
N ASN A 86 -8.54 -14.12 9.03
CA ASN A 86 -8.91 -12.98 8.20
C ASN A 86 -9.59 -11.89 9.02
N HIS A 87 -9.04 -10.69 8.98
CA HIS A 87 -9.59 -9.52 9.65
C HIS A 87 -9.24 -8.23 8.89
N HIS A 88 -9.93 -7.14 9.20
CA HIS A 88 -9.57 -5.82 8.67
C HIS A 88 -8.24 -5.36 9.28
N PRO A 89 -7.41 -4.62 8.51
CA PRO A 89 -6.23 -3.97 9.07
C PRO A 89 -6.60 -3.03 10.22
N GLU A 90 -5.70 -2.92 11.17
CA GLU A 90 -5.82 -1.92 12.23
C GLU A 90 -5.07 -0.65 11.85
N PHE A 91 -5.49 0.49 12.42
CA PHE A 91 -4.74 1.73 12.26
C PHE A 91 -3.42 1.62 13.01
N VAL A 92 -2.32 1.81 12.29
CA VAL A 92 -0.95 1.82 12.81
C VAL A 92 -0.24 3.03 12.20
N ASP A 93 0.48 3.80 13.01
CA ASP A 93 1.10 5.04 12.55
C ASP A 93 2.16 4.84 11.46
N ILE A 94 2.94 3.78 11.49
CA ILE A 94 3.89 3.49 10.40
C ILE A 94 3.18 3.20 9.07
N ASP A 95 1.99 2.59 9.10
CA ASP A 95 1.16 2.39 7.91
C ASP A 95 0.56 3.72 7.46
N TYR A 96 0.08 4.54 8.40
CA TYR A 96 -0.38 5.89 8.12
C TYR A 96 0.70 6.72 7.40
N GLU A 97 1.93 6.72 7.94
CA GLU A 97 3.06 7.41 7.33
C GLU A 97 3.36 6.91 5.91
N PHE A 98 3.30 5.58 5.71
CA PHE A 98 3.50 4.99 4.39
C PHE A 98 2.44 5.45 3.38
N PHE A 99 1.16 5.44 3.76
CA PHE A 99 0.09 5.89 2.86
C PHE A 99 0.12 7.41 2.61
N CYS A 100 0.53 8.21 3.59
CA CYS A 100 0.79 9.63 3.40
C CYS A 100 1.94 9.87 2.41
N LEU A 101 3.02 9.10 2.53
CA LEU A 101 4.12 9.16 1.56
C LEU A 101 3.67 8.76 0.16
N VAL A 102 2.83 7.73 0.01
CA VAL A 102 2.29 7.33 -1.29
C VAL A 102 1.47 8.46 -1.92
N GLU A 103 0.61 9.13 -1.14
CA GLU A 103 -0.16 10.28 -1.60
C GLU A 103 0.74 11.46 -2.00
N GLU A 104 1.77 11.75 -1.19
CA GLU A 104 2.77 12.78 -1.48
C GLU A 104 3.56 12.45 -2.75
N ALA A 105 4.01 11.20 -2.90
CA ALA A 105 4.76 10.76 -4.07
C ALA A 105 3.99 10.90 -5.38
N LEU A 106 2.69 10.58 -5.36
CA LEU A 106 1.81 10.77 -6.51
C LEU A 106 1.63 12.25 -6.85
N LYS A 107 1.52 13.12 -5.85
CA LYS A 107 1.34 14.56 -6.02
C LYS A 107 2.62 15.23 -6.51
N GLU A 108 3.75 14.93 -5.88
CA GLU A 108 5.04 15.55 -6.15
C GLU A 108 5.81 14.83 -7.29
N LYS A 109 5.21 13.79 -7.89
CA LYS A 109 5.71 13.08 -9.07
C LYS A 109 7.10 12.46 -8.88
N HIS A 110 7.27 11.71 -7.80
CA HIS A 110 8.47 10.91 -7.53
C HIS A 110 8.09 9.48 -7.15
N GLY A 111 9.06 8.58 -7.17
CA GLY A 111 8.88 7.21 -6.70
C GLY A 111 9.29 7.04 -5.24
N ILE A 112 9.16 5.83 -4.76
CA ILE A 112 9.53 5.45 -3.40
C ILE A 112 10.49 4.27 -3.43
N ILE A 113 11.59 4.36 -2.68
CA ILE A 113 12.41 3.22 -2.33
C ILE A 113 12.23 2.92 -0.84
N LEU A 114 11.78 1.71 -0.52
CA LEU A 114 11.36 1.31 0.81
C LEU A 114 12.22 0.16 1.33
N LEU A 115 12.92 0.42 2.42
CA LEU A 115 13.62 -0.60 3.18
C LEU A 115 12.71 -1.13 4.29
N LYS A 116 12.37 -2.41 4.22
CA LYS A 116 11.45 -3.04 5.17
C LYS A 116 12.12 -4.15 5.97
N LYS A 117 11.59 -4.42 7.16
CA LYS A 117 11.81 -5.68 7.85
C LYS A 117 10.96 -6.79 7.22
N ARG A 118 11.40 -8.03 7.31
CA ARG A 118 10.56 -9.19 7.02
C ARG A 118 9.26 -9.11 7.81
N ARG A 119 8.14 -9.48 7.17
CA ARG A 119 6.78 -9.44 7.75
C ARG A 119 6.25 -8.04 8.10
N ALA A 120 6.79 -6.99 7.51
CA ALA A 120 6.26 -5.63 7.66
C ALA A 120 4.89 -5.40 6.97
N GLY A 121 4.34 -6.41 6.31
CA GLY A 121 3.03 -6.34 5.67
C GLY A 121 2.97 -5.44 4.42
N VAL A 122 4.11 -5.13 3.79
CA VAL A 122 4.13 -4.23 2.62
C VAL A 122 3.33 -4.79 1.45
N SER A 123 3.41 -6.10 1.18
CA SER A 123 2.61 -6.72 0.11
C SER A 123 1.10 -6.65 0.38
N GLU A 124 0.67 -6.65 1.65
CA GLU A 124 -0.74 -6.42 2.01
C GLU A 124 -1.18 -4.97 1.74
N LYS A 125 -0.31 -4.00 2.04
CA LYS A 125 -0.56 -2.59 1.74
C LYS A 125 -0.60 -2.33 0.23
N LEU A 126 0.32 -2.94 -0.52
CA LEU A 126 0.34 -2.85 -2.00
C LEU A 126 -0.90 -3.47 -2.63
N LYS A 127 -1.36 -4.61 -2.12
CA LYS A 127 -2.65 -5.18 -2.49
C LYS A 127 -3.78 -4.14 -2.34
N GLY A 128 -3.79 -3.42 -1.22
CA GLY A 128 -4.75 -2.35 -0.96
C GLY A 128 -4.61 -1.17 -1.92
N ILE A 129 -3.39 -0.69 -2.19
CA ILE A 129 -3.11 0.40 -3.11
C ILE A 129 -3.53 0.04 -4.54
N ILE A 130 -3.16 -1.15 -5.02
CA ILE A 130 -3.56 -1.65 -6.34
C ILE A 130 -5.08 -1.83 -6.40
N GLY A 131 -5.68 -2.44 -5.37
CA GLY A 131 -7.13 -2.62 -5.27
C GLY A 131 -7.90 -1.31 -5.28
N HIS A 132 -7.39 -0.28 -4.62
CA HIS A 132 -7.91 1.08 -4.68
C HIS A 132 -7.80 1.67 -6.09
N GLY A 133 -6.61 1.57 -6.70
CA GLY A 133 -6.38 2.06 -8.06
C GLY A 133 -7.31 1.43 -9.09
N LEU A 134 -7.56 0.13 -9.00
CA LEU A 134 -8.49 -0.58 -9.89
C LEU A 134 -9.93 -0.06 -9.78
N ARG A 135 -10.34 0.51 -8.63
CA ARG A 135 -11.72 0.95 -8.35
C ARG A 135 -11.94 2.44 -8.52
N PHE A 136 -11.01 3.24 -8.04
CA PHE A 136 -11.20 4.69 -7.89
C PHE A 136 -10.35 5.52 -8.84
N SER A 137 -9.44 4.90 -9.61
CA SER A 137 -8.73 5.59 -10.67
C SER A 137 -9.60 5.70 -11.94
N ARG A 138 -9.24 6.66 -12.79
CA ARG A 138 -9.88 6.82 -14.10
C ARG A 138 -9.69 5.56 -14.95
N TYR A 139 -10.50 5.41 -15.98
CA TYR A 139 -10.39 4.34 -16.97
C TYR A 139 -8.95 4.22 -17.51
N GLY A 140 -8.53 2.97 -17.70
CA GLY A 140 -7.19 2.67 -18.19
C GLY A 140 -6.11 2.63 -17.10
N TYR A 141 -6.47 2.57 -15.82
CA TYR A 141 -5.49 2.33 -14.76
C TYR A 141 -4.73 1.02 -15.00
N LYS A 142 -3.41 1.12 -14.93
CA LYS A 142 -2.54 -0.03 -15.14
C LYS A 142 -1.50 -0.12 -14.03
N ALA A 143 -1.44 -1.29 -13.36
CA ALA A 143 -0.41 -1.61 -12.38
C ALA A 143 0.50 -2.71 -12.91
N GLY A 144 1.80 -2.55 -12.73
CA GLY A 144 2.83 -3.57 -12.97
C GLY A 144 3.33 -4.15 -11.65
N ILE A 145 3.43 -5.46 -11.55
CA ILE A 145 4.09 -6.17 -10.47
C ILE A 145 5.28 -6.88 -11.06
N VAL A 146 6.46 -6.64 -10.52
CA VAL A 146 7.68 -7.25 -11.04
C VAL A 146 8.64 -7.60 -9.91
N SER A 147 9.32 -8.72 -10.04
CA SER A 147 10.33 -9.21 -9.10
C SER A 147 11.48 -9.90 -9.81
N GLY A 148 12.54 -10.22 -9.10
CA GLY A 148 13.65 -11.05 -9.61
C GLY A 148 13.31 -12.54 -9.67
N ARG A 149 12.25 -12.99 -8.99
CA ARG A 149 11.83 -14.40 -8.93
C ARG A 149 10.31 -14.52 -9.06
N ASP A 150 9.83 -15.51 -9.80
CA ASP A 150 8.40 -15.77 -10.04
C ASP A 150 7.59 -15.82 -8.74
N THR A 151 8.11 -16.53 -7.74
CA THR A 151 7.41 -16.74 -6.47
C THR A 151 6.99 -15.44 -5.76
N TYR A 152 7.74 -14.35 -5.91
CA TYR A 152 7.41 -13.09 -5.26
C TYR A 152 6.34 -12.30 -6.03
N SER A 153 6.51 -12.16 -7.35
CA SER A 153 5.51 -11.47 -8.17
C SER A 153 4.17 -12.20 -8.19
N GLU A 154 4.18 -13.52 -8.27
CA GLU A 154 2.98 -14.37 -8.21
C GLU A 154 2.26 -14.26 -6.87
N LEU A 155 3.00 -14.19 -5.75
CA LEU A 155 2.41 -14.06 -4.43
C LEU A 155 1.65 -12.73 -4.28
N LEU A 156 2.23 -11.61 -4.66
CA LEU A 156 1.54 -10.32 -4.62
C LEU A 156 0.37 -10.29 -5.60
N PHE A 157 0.56 -10.83 -6.81
CA PHE A 157 -0.48 -10.88 -7.82
C PHE A 157 -1.69 -11.72 -7.39
N SER A 158 -1.45 -12.89 -6.78
CA SER A 158 -2.53 -13.73 -6.23
C SER A 158 -3.29 -13.01 -5.11
N LYS A 159 -2.60 -12.26 -4.25
CA LYS A 159 -3.24 -11.43 -3.22
C LYS A 159 -4.13 -10.35 -3.80
N VAL A 160 -3.74 -9.72 -4.92
CA VAL A 160 -4.59 -8.73 -5.61
C VAL A 160 -5.86 -9.38 -6.15
N LYS A 161 -5.76 -10.55 -6.75
CA LYS A 161 -6.92 -11.31 -7.25
C LYS A 161 -7.84 -11.73 -6.10
N GLN A 162 -7.26 -12.29 -5.04
CA GLN A 162 -7.98 -12.71 -3.85
C GLN A 162 -8.72 -11.52 -3.22
N HIS A 163 -8.07 -10.35 -3.15
CA HIS A 163 -8.71 -9.15 -2.63
C HIS A 163 -9.98 -8.78 -3.42
N ASN A 164 -9.97 -8.88 -4.75
CA ASN A 164 -11.17 -8.61 -5.53
C ASN A 164 -12.30 -9.63 -5.27
N SER A 165 -11.95 -10.87 -4.95
CA SER A 165 -12.93 -11.89 -4.56
C SER A 165 -13.47 -11.69 -3.15
N ASP A 166 -12.66 -11.12 -2.24
CA ASP A 166 -13.01 -10.97 -0.83
C ASP A 166 -13.74 -9.67 -0.51
N VAL A 167 -13.66 -8.67 -1.39
CA VAL A 167 -14.35 -7.39 -1.15
C VAL A 167 -15.86 -7.53 -1.15
N ARG A 168 -16.51 -6.50 -0.65
CA ARG A 168 -17.96 -6.41 -0.63
C ARG A 168 -18.54 -6.31 -2.03
N PRO A 169 -19.82 -6.75 -2.24
CA PRO A 169 -20.46 -6.68 -3.54
C PRO A 169 -20.39 -5.29 -4.19
N GLU A 170 -20.53 -4.24 -3.39
CA GLU A 170 -20.50 -2.85 -3.84
C GLU A 170 -19.14 -2.41 -4.42
N LEU A 171 -18.10 -3.15 -4.06
CA LEU A 171 -16.72 -2.90 -4.51
C LEU A 171 -16.21 -3.97 -5.48
N TYR A 172 -17.00 -5.02 -5.73
CA TYR A 172 -16.57 -6.09 -6.61
C TYR A 172 -16.45 -5.60 -8.06
N LEU A 173 -15.37 -5.99 -8.72
CA LEU A 173 -15.14 -5.71 -10.13
C LEU A 173 -15.19 -7.01 -10.94
N HIS A 174 -16.02 -7.01 -11.96
CA HIS A 174 -16.03 -8.08 -12.95
C HIS A 174 -14.70 -8.13 -13.69
N THR A 175 -14.29 -9.32 -14.10
CA THR A 175 -13.01 -9.54 -14.78
C THR A 175 -13.20 -10.11 -16.15
N SER A 176 -12.62 -9.47 -17.15
CA SER A 176 -12.61 -9.92 -18.54
C SER A 176 -11.40 -10.81 -18.85
N SER A 177 -10.32 -10.69 -18.07
CA SER A 177 -9.17 -11.59 -18.16
C SER A 177 -8.60 -11.93 -16.79
N ASN A 178 -8.32 -13.20 -16.55
CA ASN A 178 -7.75 -13.73 -15.32
C ASN A 178 -6.74 -14.85 -15.63
N SER A 179 -5.56 -14.46 -16.12
CA SER A 179 -4.47 -15.40 -16.43
C SER A 179 -3.37 -15.35 -15.35
N SER A 180 -2.30 -16.11 -15.52
CA SER A 180 -1.12 -16.08 -14.63
C SER A 180 -0.40 -14.72 -14.64
N GLU A 181 -0.51 -13.95 -15.71
CA GLU A 181 0.24 -12.70 -15.90
C GLU A 181 -0.62 -11.46 -16.11
N LEU A 182 -1.92 -11.61 -16.42
CA LEU A 182 -2.84 -10.52 -16.72
C LEU A 182 -4.12 -10.66 -15.92
N TYR A 183 -4.51 -9.59 -15.25
CA TYR A 183 -5.77 -9.46 -14.57
C TYR A 183 -6.44 -8.15 -15.00
N GLU A 184 -7.54 -8.25 -15.77
CA GLU A 184 -8.21 -7.11 -16.38
C GLU A 184 -9.64 -7.00 -15.92
N MET A 185 -10.04 -5.79 -15.56
CA MET A 185 -11.38 -5.45 -15.09
C MET A 185 -12.31 -5.13 -16.26
N GLY A 186 -13.38 -5.88 -16.38
CA GLY A 186 -14.36 -5.72 -17.45
C GLY A 186 -15.25 -6.94 -17.61
N TYR A 187 -16.10 -6.91 -18.61
CA TYR A 187 -16.94 -8.02 -19.01
C TYR A 187 -17.20 -7.96 -20.51
N ASP A 188 -17.51 -9.11 -21.08
CA ASP A 188 -17.90 -9.20 -22.50
C ASP A 188 -19.41 -9.14 -22.61
N GLU A 189 -19.91 -8.13 -23.31
CA GLU A 189 -21.33 -7.90 -23.57
C GLU A 189 -21.68 -8.41 -24.98
N ARG A 190 -22.71 -9.25 -25.08
CA ARG A 190 -23.19 -9.76 -26.36
C ARG A 190 -24.08 -8.72 -27.00
N THR A 191 -23.77 -8.33 -28.24
CA THR A 191 -24.57 -7.45 -29.08
C THR A 191 -24.95 -8.16 -30.38
N ASP A 192 -25.85 -7.56 -31.16
CA ASP A 192 -26.20 -8.08 -32.48
C ASP A 192 -25.02 -8.13 -33.46
N ALA A 193 -24.01 -7.30 -33.23
CA ALA A 193 -22.79 -7.23 -34.03
C ALA A 193 -21.65 -8.15 -33.50
N GLY A 194 -21.87 -8.90 -32.42
CA GLY A 194 -20.89 -9.76 -31.76
C GLY A 194 -20.65 -9.41 -30.30
N PHE A 195 -19.47 -9.73 -29.78
CA PHE A 195 -19.09 -9.41 -28.42
C PHE A 195 -18.36 -8.06 -28.35
N ILE A 196 -18.80 -7.19 -27.46
CA ILE A 196 -18.13 -5.93 -27.14
C ILE A 196 -17.60 -6.04 -25.73
N ARG A 197 -16.30 -5.72 -25.54
CA ARG A 197 -15.70 -5.62 -24.21
C ARG A 197 -16.11 -4.31 -23.55
N SER A 198 -16.74 -4.39 -22.39
CA SER A 198 -17.22 -3.28 -21.57
C SER A 198 -16.52 -3.30 -20.22
N GLY A 199 -16.59 -2.18 -19.48
CA GLY A 199 -16.01 -2.02 -18.17
C GLY A 199 -14.86 -1.00 -18.15
N SER A 200 -14.09 -0.95 -17.07
CA SER A 200 -13.05 0.06 -16.88
C SER A 200 -11.79 -0.20 -17.74
N GLY A 201 -11.53 -1.44 -18.14
CA GLY A 201 -10.28 -1.84 -18.76
C GLY A 201 -9.04 -1.66 -17.86
N ASN A 202 -9.25 -1.47 -16.56
CA ASN A 202 -8.15 -1.37 -15.60
C ASN A 202 -7.44 -2.72 -15.47
N THR A 203 -6.11 -2.71 -15.43
CA THR A 203 -5.32 -3.94 -15.52
C THR A 203 -4.24 -4.03 -14.46
N VAL A 204 -3.91 -5.27 -14.08
CA VAL A 204 -2.68 -5.60 -13.36
C VAL A 204 -1.90 -6.60 -14.18
N ILE A 205 -0.62 -6.31 -14.41
CA ILE A 205 0.31 -7.17 -15.14
C ILE A 205 1.38 -7.65 -14.17
N SER A 206 1.57 -8.96 -14.07
CA SER A 206 2.62 -9.56 -13.24
C SER A 206 3.67 -10.22 -14.13
N LYS A 207 4.93 -9.90 -13.91
CA LYS A 207 6.07 -10.41 -14.67
C LYS A 207 7.27 -10.64 -13.76
N THR A 208 8.18 -11.49 -14.23
CA THR A 208 9.47 -11.74 -13.56
C THR A 208 10.61 -11.25 -14.43
N MET A 209 11.51 -10.48 -13.83
CA MET A 209 12.68 -9.95 -14.54
C MET A 209 13.71 -11.04 -14.83
N ASN A 210 13.95 -11.92 -13.88
CA ASN A 210 14.93 -12.99 -13.97
C ASN A 210 16.15 -12.59 -14.81
N THR A 211 16.22 -13.03 -16.08
CA THR A 211 17.28 -12.70 -17.04
C THR A 211 16.90 -11.57 -18.01
N ASN A 212 15.62 -11.17 -18.07
CA ASN A 212 15.13 -10.14 -18.97
C ASN A 212 14.66 -8.89 -18.21
N PRO A 213 15.44 -7.82 -18.15
CA PRO A 213 15.06 -6.59 -17.46
C PRO A 213 13.95 -5.78 -18.18
N ARG A 214 13.53 -6.18 -19.40
CA ARG A 214 12.59 -5.43 -20.25
C ARG A 214 11.17 -5.98 -20.24
N VAL A 215 10.80 -6.83 -19.30
CA VAL A 215 9.52 -7.56 -19.26
C VAL A 215 8.27 -6.68 -19.25
N LEU A 216 8.37 -5.43 -18.76
CA LEU A 216 7.28 -4.46 -18.69
C LEU A 216 7.29 -3.43 -19.85
N VAL A 217 8.31 -3.41 -20.68
CA VAL A 217 8.45 -2.43 -21.77
C VAL A 217 7.28 -2.55 -22.76
N GLY A 218 6.82 -1.40 -23.25
CA GLY A 218 5.66 -1.30 -24.16
C GLY A 218 4.33 -1.01 -23.48
N ASN A 219 4.32 -0.87 -22.15
CA ASN A 219 3.16 -0.45 -21.39
C ASN A 219 3.39 0.92 -20.75
N LEU A 220 2.31 1.64 -20.46
CA LEU A 220 2.34 2.82 -19.58
C LEU A 220 1.61 2.46 -18.28
N PHE A 221 2.27 2.65 -17.15
CA PHE A 221 1.77 2.26 -15.84
C PHE A 221 1.50 3.46 -14.94
N ASN A 222 0.42 3.39 -14.18
CA ASN A 222 0.12 4.29 -13.08
C ASN A 222 0.87 3.89 -11.79
N LEU A 223 1.21 2.59 -11.66
CA LEU A 223 1.98 2.07 -10.55
C LEU A 223 2.84 0.90 -11.03
N VAL A 224 4.10 0.86 -10.58
CA VAL A 224 4.97 -0.33 -10.77
C VAL A 224 5.55 -0.73 -9.42
N ALA A 225 5.22 -1.91 -8.96
CA ALA A 225 5.73 -2.51 -7.74
C ALA A 225 6.91 -3.44 -8.05
N PHE A 226 8.11 -3.06 -7.61
CA PHE A 226 9.33 -3.88 -7.67
C PHE A 226 9.45 -4.66 -6.36
N GLU A 227 8.91 -5.90 -6.36
CA GLU A 227 8.78 -6.77 -5.18
C GLU A 227 10.10 -7.44 -4.82
N GLU A 228 10.41 -7.51 -3.51
CA GLU A 228 11.64 -8.11 -2.94
C GLU A 228 12.92 -7.71 -3.69
N SER A 229 13.05 -6.41 -3.90
CA SER A 229 14.15 -5.80 -4.65
C SER A 229 15.54 -6.09 -4.09
N GLY A 230 15.66 -6.41 -2.79
CA GLY A 230 16.90 -6.86 -2.17
C GLY A 230 17.38 -8.24 -2.63
N GLU A 231 16.57 -8.98 -3.37
CA GLU A 231 16.91 -10.29 -3.94
C GLU A 231 16.83 -10.28 -5.50
N ASN A 232 16.97 -9.13 -6.12
CA ASN A 232 16.89 -8.97 -7.58
C ASN A 232 18.24 -8.52 -8.16
N ASP A 233 18.96 -9.44 -8.80
CA ASP A 233 20.31 -9.24 -9.36
C ASP A 233 20.33 -8.30 -10.58
N VAL A 234 19.18 -7.96 -11.15
CA VAL A 234 19.03 -7.08 -12.31
C VAL A 234 18.14 -5.88 -12.03
N LEU A 235 17.99 -5.51 -10.75
CA LEU A 235 17.08 -4.47 -10.31
C LEU A 235 17.34 -3.13 -10.98
N GLU A 236 18.57 -2.63 -10.94
CA GLU A 236 18.91 -1.32 -11.51
C GLU A 236 18.68 -1.31 -13.03
N LYS A 237 19.09 -2.37 -13.74
CA LYS A 237 18.86 -2.51 -15.16
C LYS A 237 17.37 -2.58 -15.49
N GLY A 238 16.61 -3.33 -14.70
CA GLY A 238 15.17 -3.47 -14.83
C GLY A 238 14.43 -2.16 -14.56
N TYR A 239 14.80 -1.44 -13.51
CA TYR A 239 14.24 -0.12 -13.22
C TYR A 239 14.48 0.86 -14.37
N ASN A 240 15.74 0.96 -14.86
CA ASN A 240 16.09 1.87 -15.94
C ASN A 240 15.38 1.48 -17.25
N ALA A 241 15.24 0.18 -17.56
CA ALA A 241 14.50 -0.29 -18.73
C ALA A 241 12.99 0.00 -18.61
N THR A 242 12.43 -0.06 -17.42
CA THR A 242 11.00 0.18 -17.15
C THR A 242 10.68 1.68 -16.97
N LYS A 243 11.68 2.51 -16.71
CA LYS A 243 11.50 3.95 -16.49
C LYS A 243 10.62 4.66 -17.53
N PRO A 244 10.75 4.41 -18.84
CA PRO A 244 9.85 4.99 -19.84
C PRO A 244 8.38 4.56 -19.68
N CYS A 245 8.11 3.48 -18.97
CA CYS A 245 6.75 2.97 -18.75
C CYS A 245 5.98 3.73 -17.66
N PHE A 246 6.63 4.61 -16.91
CA PHE A 246 6.01 5.46 -15.89
C PHE A 246 6.50 6.92 -15.97
N MET A 247 7.16 7.29 -17.07
CA MET A 247 7.62 8.65 -17.35
C MET A 247 7.02 9.17 -18.66
N VAL A 248 6.71 10.45 -18.70
CA VAL A 248 6.40 11.19 -19.94
C VAL A 248 7.35 12.37 -20.00
N GLY A 249 8.28 12.35 -20.94
CA GLY A 249 9.40 13.28 -20.94
C GLY A 249 10.20 13.16 -19.64
N ASN A 250 10.35 14.28 -18.94
CA ASN A 250 11.04 14.32 -17.65
C ASN A 250 10.11 14.19 -16.44
N GLU A 251 8.80 14.07 -16.66
CA GLU A 251 7.83 13.93 -15.56
C GLU A 251 7.51 12.47 -15.25
N MET A 252 7.46 12.15 -13.97
CA MET A 252 6.99 10.87 -13.50
C MET A 252 5.45 10.91 -13.42
N VAL A 253 4.79 10.12 -14.26
CA VAL A 253 3.32 10.05 -14.35
C VAL A 253 2.75 8.83 -13.66
N GLY A 254 3.58 7.82 -13.42
CA GLY A 254 3.27 6.64 -12.63
C GLY A 254 4.16 6.55 -11.40
N LEU A 255 3.74 5.79 -10.39
CA LEU A 255 4.44 5.60 -9.13
C LEU A 255 5.29 4.32 -9.16
N PRO A 256 6.62 4.38 -9.30
CA PRO A 256 7.48 3.24 -9.01
C PRO A 256 7.65 3.08 -7.49
N LEU A 257 7.37 1.89 -7.00
CA LEU A 257 7.57 1.44 -5.62
C LEU A 257 8.62 0.34 -5.62
N VAL A 258 9.84 0.66 -5.20
CA VAL A 258 10.97 -0.27 -5.08
C VAL A 258 11.09 -0.67 -3.62
N PHE A 259 10.86 -1.94 -3.29
CA PHE A 259 10.86 -2.35 -1.88
C PHE A 259 11.47 -3.72 -1.65
N GLY A 260 12.18 -3.84 -0.56
CA GLY A 260 12.86 -5.08 -0.19
C GLY A 260 13.32 -5.07 1.25
N THR A 261 13.71 -6.25 1.72
CA THR A 261 14.52 -6.40 2.93
C THR A 261 15.95 -6.03 2.61
N GLY A 262 16.69 -5.48 3.59
CA GLY A 262 18.09 -5.04 3.38
C GLY A 262 19.06 -6.15 2.96
N GLY A 263 18.58 -7.40 2.90
CA GLY A 263 19.32 -8.58 2.47
C GLY A 263 20.52 -8.90 3.37
N ASP A 264 21.00 -10.13 3.31
CA ASP A 264 22.37 -10.43 3.65
C ASP A 264 23.30 -9.71 2.65
N VAL A 265 24.55 -9.47 3.03
CA VAL A 265 25.59 -8.82 2.22
C VAL A 265 25.92 -9.63 0.93
N SER A 266 24.96 -10.37 0.42
CA SER A 266 25.02 -11.18 -0.79
C SER A 266 25.03 -10.30 -2.04
N ALA A 267 25.53 -10.83 -3.13
CA ALA A 267 25.66 -10.13 -4.41
C ALA A 267 24.31 -9.54 -4.91
N SER A 268 23.18 -10.17 -4.58
CA SER A 268 21.82 -9.77 -4.99
C SER A 268 21.31 -8.46 -4.36
N ALA A 269 21.86 -8.04 -3.21
CA ALA A 269 21.46 -6.79 -2.56
C ALA A 269 22.18 -5.54 -3.11
N LYS A 270 23.17 -5.71 -3.98
CA LYS A 270 24.02 -4.60 -4.46
C LYS A 270 23.25 -3.52 -5.18
N ASP A 271 22.41 -3.90 -6.14
CA ASP A 271 21.62 -2.95 -6.91
C ASP A 271 20.66 -2.17 -6.01
N PHE A 272 20.00 -2.85 -5.07
CA PHE A 272 19.08 -2.21 -4.14
C PHE A 272 19.83 -1.25 -3.19
N GLN A 273 21.00 -1.64 -2.70
CA GLN A 273 21.84 -0.78 -1.86
C GLN A 273 22.35 0.44 -2.64
N ALA A 274 22.81 0.26 -3.88
CA ALA A 274 23.24 1.36 -4.74
C ALA A 274 22.08 2.32 -5.04
N MET A 275 20.91 1.81 -5.41
CA MET A 275 19.71 2.63 -5.63
C MET A 275 19.25 3.33 -4.35
N TRP A 276 19.42 2.69 -3.20
CA TRP A 276 19.14 3.33 -1.91
C TRP A 276 20.11 4.49 -1.63
N ALA A 277 21.39 4.28 -1.86
CA ALA A 277 22.43 5.32 -1.65
C ALA A 277 22.23 6.52 -2.61
N GLU A 278 21.88 6.24 -3.87
CA GLU A 278 21.71 7.23 -4.93
C GLU A 278 20.23 7.47 -5.30
N ALA A 279 19.32 7.45 -4.34
CA ALA A 279 17.86 7.50 -4.60
C ALA A 279 17.44 8.70 -5.47
N ASP A 280 18.10 9.86 -5.31
CA ASP A 280 17.84 11.07 -6.10
C ASP A 280 18.06 10.87 -7.61
N LYS A 281 19.10 10.12 -8.00
CA LYS A 281 19.39 9.75 -9.41
C LYS A 281 18.20 9.04 -10.07
N TYR A 282 17.45 8.28 -9.28
CA TYR A 282 16.28 7.51 -9.72
C TYR A 282 14.96 8.25 -9.47
N LYS A 283 14.98 9.46 -8.92
CA LYS A 283 13.80 10.21 -8.45
C LYS A 283 12.99 9.43 -7.43
N LEU A 284 13.66 8.79 -6.48
CA LEU A 284 13.08 7.99 -5.41
C LEU A 284 13.27 8.69 -4.06
N VAL A 285 12.25 8.65 -3.22
CA VAL A 285 12.30 9.07 -1.83
C VAL A 285 12.49 7.85 -0.94
N ARG A 286 13.42 7.94 0.00
CA ARG A 286 13.74 6.84 0.92
C ARG A 286 12.74 6.76 2.06
N PHE A 287 12.24 5.56 2.32
CA PHE A 287 11.42 5.28 3.48
C PHE A 287 11.88 4.02 4.20
N ARG A 288 12.11 4.13 5.51
CA ARG A 288 12.52 2.99 6.34
C ARG A 288 11.37 2.55 7.23
N MET A 289 11.01 1.28 7.11
CA MET A 289 10.03 0.61 7.93
C MET A 289 10.74 -0.27 8.96
N HIS A 290 11.18 0.34 10.07
CA HIS A 290 11.88 -0.38 11.15
C HIS A 290 10.90 -1.15 12.03
N ALA A 291 11.37 -2.29 12.55
CA ALA A 291 10.57 -3.10 13.46
C ALA A 291 10.21 -2.37 14.75
N ASP A 292 11.20 -1.69 15.30
CA ASP A 292 11.03 -1.01 16.57
C ASP A 292 10.07 0.17 16.46
N ARG A 293 10.16 0.88 15.34
CA ARG A 293 9.21 1.93 15.00
C ARG A 293 7.80 1.40 14.76
N MET A 294 7.67 0.22 14.13
CA MET A 294 6.37 -0.45 13.99
C MET A 294 5.75 -0.83 15.34
N VAL A 295 6.57 -1.35 16.26
CA VAL A 295 6.08 -1.73 17.61
C VAL A 295 5.61 -0.50 18.36
N ILE A 296 6.38 0.56 18.33
CA ILE A 296 6.05 1.82 18.99
C ILE A 296 4.84 2.46 18.32
N GLY A 297 4.80 2.48 17.00
CA GLY A 297 3.68 2.98 16.24
C GLY A 297 2.38 2.27 16.53
N MET A 298 2.38 0.97 16.80
CA MET A 298 1.21 0.23 17.23
C MET A 298 0.58 0.80 18.50
N PHE A 299 1.38 1.38 19.40
CA PHE A 299 0.86 1.95 20.64
C PHE A 299 0.44 3.40 20.48
N VAL A 300 1.13 4.15 19.63
CA VAL A 300 0.92 5.59 19.47
C VAL A 300 -0.19 5.88 18.47
N GLY A 301 -0.19 5.21 17.33
CA GLY A 301 -1.09 5.48 16.22
C GLY A 301 -2.32 4.59 16.13
N SER A 302 -2.49 3.62 17.06
CA SER A 302 -3.65 2.75 16.97
C SER A 302 -4.94 3.46 17.38
N ARG A 303 -6.06 3.04 16.78
CA ARG A 303 -7.38 3.61 17.11
C ARG A 303 -7.83 3.39 18.56
N ASN A 304 -7.22 2.45 19.27
CA ASN A 304 -7.45 2.21 20.69
C ASN A 304 -6.27 2.71 21.53
N THR A 305 -5.68 3.80 21.10
CA THR A 305 -4.41 4.31 21.61
C THR A 305 -4.36 4.31 23.14
N LYS A 306 -5.35 4.87 23.80
CA LYS A 306 -5.33 4.99 25.26
C LYS A 306 -5.34 3.63 25.95
N GLY A 307 -6.24 2.73 25.58
CA GLY A 307 -6.33 1.39 26.18
C GLY A 307 -5.11 0.53 25.86
N ILE A 308 -4.66 0.50 24.59
CA ILE A 308 -3.50 -0.29 24.17
C ILE A 308 -2.23 0.19 24.87
N ILE A 309 -2.03 1.49 25.01
CA ILE A 309 -0.87 2.04 25.70
C ILE A 309 -0.91 1.68 27.18
N GLU A 310 -2.06 1.85 27.83
CA GLU A 310 -2.20 1.54 29.25
C GLU A 310 -1.98 0.06 29.56
N GLU A 311 -2.43 -0.84 28.68
CA GLU A 311 -2.22 -2.28 28.81
C GLU A 311 -0.77 -2.73 28.56
N ASN A 312 -0.07 -2.06 27.68
CA ASN A 312 1.24 -2.54 27.18
C ASN A 312 2.42 -1.75 27.73
N ILE A 313 2.22 -0.57 28.31
CA ILE A 313 3.29 0.19 28.98
C ILE A 313 4.07 -0.67 29.97
N PRO A 314 3.46 -1.51 30.84
CA PRO A 314 4.22 -2.38 31.74
C PRO A 314 5.17 -3.32 31.03
N ASN A 315 4.79 -3.84 29.85
CA ASN A 315 5.62 -4.73 29.05
C ASN A 315 6.76 -3.98 28.37
N ILE A 316 6.48 -2.77 27.90
CA ILE A 316 7.46 -1.91 27.22
C ILE A 316 8.49 -1.37 28.22
N ILE A 317 8.06 -0.94 29.41
CA ILE A 317 8.96 -0.42 30.48
C ILE A 317 9.90 -1.51 30.99
N ASN A 318 9.48 -2.76 30.99
CA ASN A 318 10.31 -3.88 31.39
C ASN A 318 11.26 -4.36 30.30
N ASP A 319 11.13 -3.90 29.07
CA ASP A 319 12.08 -4.17 27.99
C ASP A 319 13.33 -3.30 28.17
N GLU A 320 14.50 -3.93 28.25
CA GLU A 320 15.78 -3.24 28.46
C GLU A 320 16.03 -2.12 27.44
N ARG A 321 15.48 -2.23 26.24
CA ARG A 321 15.61 -1.21 25.17
C ARG A 321 14.90 0.11 25.50
N TYR A 322 13.91 0.08 26.39
CA TYR A 322 13.09 1.23 26.76
C TYR A 322 13.23 1.62 28.23
N LYS A 323 14.17 0.95 28.91
CA LYS A 323 14.43 1.16 30.32
C LYS A 323 14.78 2.62 30.63
N GLY A 324 14.08 3.21 31.55
CA GLY A 324 14.31 4.58 32.00
C GLY A 324 13.58 5.67 31.21
N LEU A 325 12.78 5.32 30.20
CA LEU A 325 11.94 6.29 29.50
C LEU A 325 10.66 6.57 30.27
N SER A 326 10.24 7.84 30.28
CA SER A 326 8.95 8.23 30.82
C SER A 326 7.80 7.79 29.90
N ARG A 327 6.58 7.76 30.46
CA ARG A 327 5.37 7.48 29.68
C ARG A 327 5.23 8.44 28.50
N GLU A 328 5.50 9.74 28.73
CA GLU A 328 5.44 10.77 27.71
C GLU A 328 6.50 10.54 26.61
N GLN A 329 7.68 10.11 27.00
CA GLN A 329 8.73 9.73 26.04
C GLN A 329 8.33 8.50 25.22
N LEU A 330 7.69 7.49 25.83
CA LEU A 330 7.16 6.34 25.11
C LEU A 330 6.01 6.70 24.16
N LEU A 331 5.23 7.72 24.48
CA LEU A 331 4.14 8.21 23.65
C LEU A 331 4.61 9.15 22.52
N GLY A 332 5.69 9.88 22.76
CA GLY A 332 6.28 10.82 21.79
C GLY A 332 7.39 10.23 20.93
N VAL A 333 7.46 8.96 20.82
CA VAL A 333 8.61 8.14 20.47
C VAL A 333 9.16 8.29 19.08
N GLU A 334 9.69 9.40 18.78
CA GLU A 334 10.56 9.49 17.62
C GLU A 334 12.00 9.03 17.87
N ASP A 335 12.46 9.18 19.11
CA ASP A 335 13.86 9.09 19.47
C ASP A 335 14.23 7.89 20.34
N VAL A 336 13.31 6.95 20.57
CA VAL A 336 13.70 5.66 21.16
C VAL A 336 14.45 4.88 20.12
N LYS A 337 15.69 5.21 19.98
CA LYS A 337 16.66 4.37 19.29
C LYS A 337 16.84 3.14 20.15
N CYS A 338 16.49 1.99 19.61
CA CYS A 338 17.00 0.76 20.16
C CYS A 338 18.52 0.81 20.03
N ALA A 339 19.20 0.87 21.16
CA ALA A 339 20.66 0.78 21.24
C ALA A 339 21.13 -0.59 20.76
#